data_3dc3f932e64d70502d6206cca1d02c10
#
_entry.id   3dc3f932e64d70502d6206cca1d02c10
#
_cell.length_a   1.000
_cell.length_b   1.000
_cell.length_c   1.000
_cell.angle_alpha   90.00
_cell.angle_beta   90.00
_cell.angle_gamma   90.00
#
_symmetry.space_group_name_H-M   'P 1'
#
loop_
_entity.id
_entity.type
_entity.pdbx_description
1 polymer ?
#
loop_
_entity_poly.entity_id
_entity_poly.type
_entity_poly.pdbx_seq_one_letter_code
_entity_poly.pdbx_strand_id
1 'polypeptide(L)'
;MENFTFKAHRRALLFALVIASIYAFSDAVKEISAQKEDGMAGGSRHINFIEDKFSYLNITVVSRRFVERSLQCALMCLETLPCFSFNLAAFPDNNDKLLCEHLPSDKYNNSEKLIPNNAFHHFSIWSPCSAVVCGNNGKCVALYKENSYVCLCKEGFTGRNCETDIDECASRKDNPCQNGGTCINVLGAFQCQCPGEFIGARCEIVVPECASYITLNASDRNEHYTGRAKCDNKLETKWYRFQGQAGKQLATKCPPVQRCNTDVPGWMKGKHPNVEDGIVKRQVCFHGYNNCCYKTTTIDVRNCGAYFVYRLNKLSYCNSRYCGTG
;
A
#
# COMPACT_ATOMS: atom_id res chain seq x y z
N MET A 1 35.85 48.55 18.88
CA MET A 1 36.11 48.16 17.44
C MET A 1 36.66 46.75 17.38
N GLU A 2 36.05 45.76 18.02
CA GLU A 2 36.60 44.36 18.03
C GLU A 2 35.54 43.26 17.75
N ASN A 3 34.38 43.62 17.23
CA ASN A 3 33.33 42.63 17.00
C ASN A 3 32.98 42.33 15.51
N PHE A 4 33.81 42.82 14.53
CA PHE A 4 33.53 42.62 13.10
C PHE A 4 34.40 41.55 12.43
N THR A 5 35.47 41.10 13.04
CA THR A 5 36.40 40.13 12.43
C THR A 5 36.02 38.66 12.67
N PHE A 6 35.25 38.34 13.69
CA PHE A 6 34.87 36.94 13.99
C PHE A 6 33.71 36.39 13.14
N LYS A 7 32.85 37.24 12.57
CA LYS A 7 31.73 36.80 11.70
C LYS A 7 32.17 36.51 10.25
N ALA A 8 33.23 37.14 9.76
CA ALA A 8 33.76 36.89 8.41
C ALA A 8 34.47 35.54 8.31
N HIS A 9 35.22 35.12 9.35
CA HIS A 9 35.92 33.84 9.37
C HIS A 9 35.00 32.62 9.45
N ARG A 10 33.87 32.72 10.17
CA ARG A 10 32.90 31.62 10.23
C ARG A 10 32.12 31.42 8.93
N ARG A 11 31.85 32.48 8.15
CA ARG A 11 31.24 32.38 6.83
C ARG A 11 32.20 31.82 5.78
N ALA A 12 33.47 32.16 5.85
CA ALA A 12 34.48 31.60 4.94
C ALA A 12 34.75 30.10 5.20
N LEU A 13 34.77 29.67 6.47
CA LEU A 13 34.93 28.24 6.81
C LEU A 13 33.67 27.39 6.41
N LEU A 14 32.45 27.94 6.57
CA LEU A 14 31.24 27.26 6.13
C LEU A 14 31.15 27.14 4.60
N PHE A 15 31.61 28.18 3.87
CA PHE A 15 31.69 28.13 2.41
C PHE A 15 32.77 27.15 1.93
N ALA A 16 33.91 27.10 2.58
CA ALA A 16 34.98 26.14 2.27
C ALA A 16 34.56 24.69 2.54
N LEU A 17 33.80 24.44 3.63
CA LEU A 17 33.26 23.10 3.93
C LEU A 17 32.15 22.69 2.97
N VAL A 18 31.31 23.63 2.51
CA VAL A 18 30.27 23.33 1.50
C VAL A 18 30.90 23.09 0.13
N ILE A 19 31.93 23.87 -0.25
CA ILE A 19 32.66 23.65 -1.51
C ILE A 19 33.46 22.33 -1.44
N ALA A 20 34.11 22.02 -0.32
CA ALA A 20 34.77 20.72 -0.14
C ALA A 20 33.81 19.54 -0.19
N SER A 21 32.57 19.69 0.34
CA SER A 21 31.52 18.66 0.22
C SER A 21 30.99 18.52 -1.22
N ILE A 22 30.94 19.60 -1.99
CA ILE A 22 30.53 19.56 -3.40
C ILE A 22 31.64 18.94 -4.28
N TYR A 23 32.92 19.23 -3.99
CA TYR A 23 34.03 18.58 -4.70
C TYR A 23 34.28 17.13 -4.27
N ALA A 24 33.96 16.75 -3.05
CA ALA A 24 33.98 15.33 -2.60
C ALA A 24 32.90 14.46 -3.25
N PHE A 25 31.83 15.05 -3.79
CA PHE A 25 30.77 14.31 -4.54
C PHE A 25 31.11 14.13 -6.04
N SER A 26 32.14 14.83 -6.56
CA SER A 26 32.54 14.77 -7.98
C SER A 26 33.52 13.62 -8.30
N ASP A 27 34.12 12.99 -7.31
CA ASP A 27 35.08 11.88 -7.48
C ASP A 27 34.41 10.47 -7.57
N ALA A 28 33.09 10.41 -7.70
CA ALA A 28 32.36 9.14 -7.58
C ALA A 28 32.23 8.35 -8.90
N VAL A 29 32.50 8.96 -10.05
CA VAL A 29 32.33 8.28 -11.34
C VAL A 29 33.68 8.24 -12.06
N LYS A 30 34.35 7.08 -12.03
CA LYS A 30 35.51 6.82 -12.89
C LYS A 30 35.02 6.17 -14.16
N GLU A 31 35.26 6.82 -15.29
CA GLU A 31 34.96 6.26 -16.61
C GLU A 31 36.20 5.57 -17.17
N ILE A 32 36.02 4.40 -17.77
CA ILE A 32 37.03 3.69 -18.53
C ILE A 32 36.56 3.66 -19.99
N SER A 33 37.30 4.33 -20.86
CA SER A 33 37.07 4.28 -22.29
C SER A 33 37.88 3.14 -22.90
N ALA A 34 37.20 2.23 -23.58
CA ALA A 34 37.80 1.14 -24.34
C ALA A 34 37.49 1.32 -25.83
N GLN A 35 38.52 1.25 -26.68
CA GLN A 35 38.38 1.37 -28.12
C GLN A 35 38.86 0.08 -28.79
N LYS A 36 38.04 -0.43 -29.74
CA LYS A 36 38.42 -1.55 -30.61
C LYS A 36 38.37 -1.08 -32.05
N GLU A 37 39.43 -1.33 -32.81
CA GLU A 37 39.44 -1.18 -34.25
C GLU A 37 38.96 -2.44 -34.92
N ASP A 38 37.86 -2.36 -35.70
CA ASP A 38 37.36 -3.47 -36.50
C ASP A 38 38.16 -3.56 -37.81
N GLY A 39 39.00 -4.56 -37.92
CA GLY A 39 40.06 -4.70 -38.93
C GLY A 39 39.68 -4.88 -40.38
N MET A 40 38.46 -4.59 -40.85
CA MET A 40 38.10 -4.62 -42.27
C MET A 40 37.08 -3.58 -42.74
N ALA A 41 36.52 -2.76 -41.86
CA ALA A 41 35.50 -1.77 -42.24
C ALA A 41 35.74 -0.36 -41.71
N GLY A 42 36.95 -0.03 -41.19
CA GLY A 42 37.32 1.33 -40.79
C GLY A 42 36.48 1.90 -39.62
N GLY A 43 35.76 1.06 -38.89
CA GLY A 43 34.96 1.46 -37.72
C GLY A 43 35.70 1.22 -36.42
N SER A 44 35.83 2.25 -35.58
CA SER A 44 36.28 2.08 -34.21
C SER A 44 35.09 2.11 -33.27
N ARG A 45 34.99 1.12 -32.35
CA ARG A 45 33.98 1.11 -31.31
C ARG A 45 34.56 1.75 -30.06
N HIS A 46 33.93 2.82 -29.62
CA HIS A 46 34.22 3.43 -28.33
C HIS A 46 33.10 3.05 -27.36
N ILE A 47 33.45 2.48 -26.24
CA ILE A 47 32.50 2.19 -25.16
C ILE A 47 33.08 2.75 -23.85
N ASN A 48 32.26 3.50 -23.14
CA ASN A 48 32.55 4.01 -21.82
C ASN A 48 31.90 3.11 -20.78
N PHE A 49 32.66 2.66 -19.81
CA PHE A 49 32.19 1.96 -18.62
C PHE A 49 32.19 2.90 -17.43
N ILE A 50 31.13 2.87 -16.67
CA ILE A 50 30.94 3.62 -15.42
C ILE A 50 31.24 2.70 -14.25
N GLU A 51 32.12 3.12 -13.35
CA GLU A 51 32.52 2.36 -12.16
C GLU A 51 31.54 2.60 -11.01
N ASP A 52 31.05 1.53 -10.41
CA ASP A 52 30.41 1.50 -9.09
C ASP A 52 31.38 0.86 -8.10
N LYS A 53 32.05 1.70 -7.29
CA LYS A 53 33.04 1.25 -6.31
C LYS A 53 32.40 0.37 -5.24
N PHE A 54 33.12 -0.70 -4.83
CA PHE A 54 32.71 -1.61 -3.78
C PHE A 54 31.30 -2.19 -3.97
N SER A 55 31.02 -2.54 -5.22
CA SER A 55 29.75 -3.11 -5.64
C SER A 55 29.96 -4.36 -6.48
N TYR A 56 29.02 -5.30 -6.40
CA TYR A 56 29.04 -6.54 -7.14
C TYR A 56 27.67 -6.80 -7.74
N LEU A 57 27.61 -7.00 -9.06
CA LEU A 57 26.39 -7.39 -9.72
C LEU A 57 26.28 -8.93 -9.70
N ASN A 58 25.39 -9.44 -8.86
CA ASN A 58 25.22 -10.88 -8.61
C ASN A 58 24.30 -11.53 -9.64
N ILE A 59 24.82 -11.72 -10.86
CA ILE A 59 24.16 -12.43 -11.96
C ILE A 59 25.09 -13.50 -12.54
N THR A 60 24.57 -14.32 -13.47
CA THR A 60 25.36 -15.36 -14.12
C THR A 60 26.56 -14.77 -14.86
N VAL A 61 27.75 -15.27 -14.55
CA VAL A 61 29.01 -14.86 -15.18
C VAL A 61 29.18 -15.58 -16.50
N VAL A 62 29.46 -14.85 -17.57
CA VAL A 62 29.73 -15.40 -18.92
C VAL A 62 31.14 -15.96 -19.00
N SER A 63 32.12 -15.22 -18.49
CA SER A 63 33.52 -15.67 -18.48
C SER A 63 34.29 -15.04 -17.32
N ARG A 64 35.33 -15.73 -16.87
CA ARG A 64 36.27 -15.28 -15.85
C ARG A 64 37.67 -15.20 -16.43
N ARG A 65 38.39 -14.12 -16.15
CA ARG A 65 39.77 -13.89 -16.59
C ARG A 65 40.55 -13.22 -15.46
N PHE A 66 41.86 -13.41 -15.46
CA PHE A 66 42.75 -12.64 -14.62
C PHE A 66 43.43 -11.57 -15.47
N VAL A 67 43.40 -10.33 -15.02
CA VAL A 67 43.89 -9.15 -15.72
C VAL A 67 44.79 -8.33 -14.81
N GLU A 68 45.67 -7.50 -15.41
CA GLU A 68 46.55 -6.59 -14.67
C GLU A 68 45.87 -5.25 -14.35
N ARG A 69 44.92 -4.83 -15.19
CA ARG A 69 44.26 -3.52 -15.10
C ARG A 69 42.80 -3.61 -15.57
N SER A 70 42.00 -2.65 -15.06
CA SER A 70 40.57 -2.52 -15.42
C SER A 70 40.33 -2.33 -16.93
N LEU A 71 41.23 -1.57 -17.63
CA LEU A 71 41.13 -1.40 -19.08
C LEU A 71 41.24 -2.74 -19.84
N GLN A 72 42.08 -3.67 -19.40
CA GLN A 72 42.20 -4.97 -20.03
C GLN A 72 40.92 -5.79 -19.86
N CYS A 73 40.27 -5.74 -18.69
CA CYS A 73 38.94 -6.36 -18.47
C CYS A 73 37.89 -5.74 -19.39
N ALA A 74 37.85 -4.42 -19.53
CA ALA A 74 36.94 -3.70 -20.43
C ALA A 74 37.14 -4.09 -21.91
N LEU A 75 38.39 -4.18 -22.39
CA LEU A 75 38.71 -4.60 -23.76
C LEU A 75 38.23 -6.04 -24.02
N MET A 76 38.49 -6.96 -23.09
CA MET A 76 38.03 -8.35 -23.20
C MET A 76 36.50 -8.45 -23.17
N CYS A 77 35.78 -7.56 -22.45
CA CYS A 77 34.32 -7.47 -22.48
C CYS A 77 33.81 -7.13 -23.88
N LEU A 78 34.50 -6.25 -24.62
CA LEU A 78 34.14 -5.93 -26.01
C LEU A 78 34.29 -7.12 -26.96
N GLU A 79 35.15 -8.07 -26.64
CA GLU A 79 35.40 -9.30 -27.42
C GLU A 79 34.46 -10.45 -27.03
N THR A 80 33.89 -10.39 -25.84
CA THR A 80 33.02 -11.44 -25.29
C THR A 80 31.56 -11.09 -25.52
N LEU A 81 30.87 -11.81 -26.37
CA LEU A 81 29.43 -11.60 -26.61
C LEU A 81 28.58 -12.65 -25.85
N PRO A 82 27.51 -12.25 -25.14
CA PRO A 82 27.12 -10.87 -24.79
C PRO A 82 27.86 -10.38 -23.54
N CYS A 83 28.52 -9.19 -23.59
CA CYS A 83 29.05 -8.55 -22.41
C CYS A 83 28.57 -7.10 -22.34
N PHE A 84 27.87 -6.73 -21.28
CA PHE A 84 27.34 -5.38 -21.03
C PHE A 84 27.89 -4.76 -19.76
N SER A 85 28.52 -5.57 -18.91
CA SER A 85 29.17 -5.12 -17.69
C SER A 85 30.18 -6.15 -17.20
N PHE A 86 30.97 -5.80 -16.20
CA PHE A 86 31.87 -6.71 -15.53
C PHE A 86 32.07 -6.37 -14.06
N ASN A 87 32.31 -7.39 -13.24
CA ASN A 87 32.84 -7.22 -11.89
C ASN A 87 34.36 -7.38 -11.94
N LEU A 88 35.07 -6.50 -11.28
CA LEU A 88 36.53 -6.53 -11.17
C LEU A 88 36.92 -6.59 -9.71
N ALA A 89 37.80 -7.52 -9.34
CA ALA A 89 38.34 -7.58 -7.98
C ALA A 89 38.96 -6.24 -7.57
N ALA A 90 38.66 -5.79 -6.37
CA ALA A 90 39.19 -4.53 -5.82
C ALA A 90 40.68 -4.64 -5.44
N PHE A 91 41.16 -5.86 -5.19
CA PHE A 91 42.53 -6.16 -4.78
C PHE A 91 43.10 -7.28 -5.63
N PRO A 92 44.39 -7.22 -5.97
CA PRO A 92 45.06 -8.26 -6.74
C PRO A 92 45.21 -9.55 -5.92
N ASP A 93 45.38 -10.66 -6.64
CA ASP A 93 45.75 -11.95 -6.07
C ASP A 93 47.27 -12.02 -5.77
N ASN A 94 47.76 -13.22 -5.34
CA ASN A 94 49.19 -13.46 -5.04
C ASN A 94 50.11 -13.32 -6.27
N ASN A 95 49.59 -13.18 -7.48
CA ASN A 95 50.31 -12.98 -8.74
C ASN A 95 50.11 -11.56 -9.31
N ASP A 96 49.73 -10.62 -8.47
CA ASP A 96 49.42 -9.23 -8.85
C ASP A 96 48.37 -9.08 -9.96
N LYS A 97 47.39 -10.03 -10.03
CA LYS A 97 46.31 -10.03 -11.01
C LYS A 97 44.95 -9.85 -10.36
N LEU A 98 44.08 -9.13 -11.07
CA LEU A 98 42.70 -8.88 -10.66
C LEU A 98 41.77 -9.87 -11.37
N LEU A 99 40.85 -10.48 -10.61
CA LEU A 99 39.79 -11.31 -11.17
C LEU A 99 38.79 -10.40 -11.89
N CYS A 100 38.56 -10.66 -13.17
CA CYS A 100 37.59 -10.01 -14.06
C CYS A 100 36.49 -11.01 -14.41
N GLU A 101 35.22 -10.66 -14.11
CA GLU A 101 34.06 -11.47 -14.42
C GLU A 101 33.17 -10.72 -15.43
N HIS A 102 33.04 -11.21 -16.66
CA HIS A 102 32.19 -10.64 -17.68
C HIS A 102 30.73 -11.07 -17.49
N LEU A 103 29.81 -10.10 -17.65
CA LEU A 103 28.39 -10.28 -17.34
C LEU A 103 27.53 -10.00 -18.59
N PRO A 104 26.47 -10.81 -18.83
CA PRO A 104 25.62 -10.71 -20.02
C PRO A 104 24.57 -9.59 -19.93
N SER A 105 24.55 -8.84 -18.87
CA SER A 105 23.60 -7.75 -18.61
C SER A 105 24.25 -6.69 -17.74
N ASP A 106 23.52 -5.63 -17.42
CA ASP A 106 23.99 -4.46 -16.66
C ASP A 106 23.20 -4.26 -15.36
N LYS A 107 23.64 -3.28 -14.57
CA LYS A 107 23.00 -2.89 -13.30
C LYS A 107 21.61 -2.29 -13.47
N TYR A 108 21.27 -1.68 -14.61
CA TYR A 108 19.97 -1.04 -14.82
C TYR A 108 18.88 -2.08 -15.06
N ASN A 109 19.21 -3.14 -15.78
CA ASN A 109 18.32 -4.28 -15.98
C ASN A 109 18.22 -5.20 -14.74
N ASN A 110 19.19 -5.12 -13.82
CA ASN A 110 19.28 -6.01 -12.64
C ASN A 110 19.60 -5.21 -11.37
N SER A 111 18.97 -4.06 -11.18
CA SER A 111 19.27 -3.15 -10.06
C SER A 111 19.11 -3.79 -8.69
N GLU A 112 18.18 -4.73 -8.55
CA GLU A 112 17.93 -5.49 -7.34
C GLU A 112 19.03 -6.49 -6.98
N LYS A 113 19.93 -6.78 -7.94
CA LYS A 113 21.07 -7.72 -7.78
C LYS A 113 22.41 -7.01 -7.65
N LEU A 114 22.44 -5.68 -7.75
CA LEU A 114 23.64 -4.90 -7.44
C LEU A 114 23.73 -4.75 -5.91
N ILE A 115 24.73 -5.40 -5.33
CA ILE A 115 24.93 -5.45 -3.88
C ILE A 115 26.23 -4.81 -3.46
N PRO A 116 26.33 -4.19 -2.27
CA PRO A 116 27.61 -3.74 -1.71
C PRO A 116 28.56 -4.92 -1.52
N ASN A 117 29.83 -4.76 -1.95
CA ASN A 117 30.86 -5.79 -1.83
C ASN A 117 32.26 -5.17 -1.81
N ASN A 118 32.94 -5.25 -0.68
CA ASN A 118 34.26 -4.65 -0.51
C ASN A 118 35.37 -5.31 -1.34
N ALA A 119 35.13 -6.50 -1.88
CA ALA A 119 36.11 -7.26 -2.67
C ALA A 119 36.05 -6.98 -4.18
N PHE A 120 35.03 -6.25 -4.64
CA PHE A 120 34.81 -5.98 -6.06
C PHE A 120 34.41 -4.55 -6.34
N HIS A 121 34.67 -4.11 -7.57
CA HIS A 121 34.07 -2.96 -8.23
C HIS A 121 33.25 -3.45 -9.42
N HIS A 122 32.07 -2.86 -9.62
CA HIS A 122 31.22 -3.16 -10.78
C HIS A 122 31.41 -2.09 -11.85
N PHE A 123 31.47 -2.51 -13.10
CA PHE A 123 31.59 -1.61 -14.27
C PHE A 123 30.47 -1.94 -15.25
N SER A 124 29.61 -0.96 -15.55
CA SER A 124 28.56 -1.07 -16.57
C SER A 124 28.84 -0.15 -17.75
N ILE A 125 28.51 -0.57 -18.96
CA ILE A 125 28.52 0.35 -20.11
C ILE A 125 27.59 1.52 -19.84
N TRP A 126 27.89 2.69 -20.46
CA TRP A 126 26.96 3.80 -20.41
C TRP A 126 25.61 3.36 -20.98
N SER A 127 24.56 3.63 -20.25
CA SER A 127 23.22 3.16 -20.57
C SER A 127 22.27 4.34 -20.79
N PRO A 128 21.32 4.27 -21.75
CA PRO A 128 20.24 5.24 -21.82
C PRO A 128 19.46 5.41 -20.51
N CYS A 129 19.52 4.42 -19.61
CA CYS A 129 18.93 4.49 -18.26
C CYS A 129 19.75 5.28 -17.25
N SER A 130 21.02 5.63 -17.53
CA SER A 130 21.90 6.28 -16.55
C SER A 130 21.45 7.68 -16.12
N ALA A 131 20.71 8.38 -16.99
CA ALA A 131 20.18 9.73 -16.74
C ALA A 131 18.63 9.74 -16.59
N VAL A 132 18.01 8.57 -16.53
CA VAL A 132 16.54 8.43 -16.49
C VAL A 132 16.08 7.88 -15.15
N VAL A 133 15.12 8.55 -14.56
CA VAL A 133 14.39 8.06 -13.39
C VAL A 133 12.97 7.71 -13.83
N CYS A 134 12.65 6.40 -13.82
CA CYS A 134 11.27 5.97 -13.95
C CYS A 134 10.52 6.28 -12.65
N GLY A 135 9.44 7.06 -12.76
CA GLY A 135 8.60 7.45 -11.63
C GLY A 135 7.94 6.25 -10.96
N ASN A 136 7.41 6.48 -9.77
CA ASN A 136 6.58 5.53 -9.02
C ASN A 136 7.18 4.10 -8.90
N ASN A 137 8.51 4.04 -8.72
CA ASN A 137 9.29 2.81 -8.67
C ASN A 137 9.17 1.93 -9.93
N GLY A 138 8.94 2.54 -11.09
CA GLY A 138 9.06 1.86 -12.39
C GLY A 138 10.50 1.43 -12.65
N LYS A 139 10.70 0.39 -13.45
CA LYS A 139 12.01 -0.14 -13.81
C LYS A 139 12.43 0.38 -15.18
N CYS A 140 13.62 0.99 -15.27
CA CYS A 140 14.19 1.35 -16.56
C CYS A 140 14.82 0.13 -17.24
N VAL A 141 14.51 -0.07 -18.51
CA VAL A 141 15.09 -1.10 -19.39
C VAL A 141 15.77 -0.41 -20.57
N ALA A 142 17.07 -0.62 -20.71
CA ALA A 142 17.86 -0.03 -21.77
C ALA A 142 17.68 -0.79 -23.10
N LEU A 143 17.43 -0.04 -24.17
CA LEU A 143 17.36 -0.52 -25.55
C LEU A 143 18.64 -0.08 -26.28
N TYR A 144 19.73 -0.81 -26.08
CA TYR A 144 21.08 -0.43 -26.54
C TYR A 144 21.18 -0.26 -28.06
N LYS A 145 20.44 -1.08 -28.84
CA LYS A 145 20.45 -1.00 -30.33
C LYS A 145 19.85 0.31 -30.84
N GLU A 146 18.88 0.85 -30.10
CA GLU A 146 18.12 2.04 -30.48
C GLU A 146 18.61 3.29 -29.75
N ASN A 147 19.62 3.14 -28.90
CA ASN A 147 20.10 4.18 -27.99
C ASN A 147 18.93 4.85 -27.22
N SER A 148 18.01 4.04 -26.72
CA SER A 148 16.74 4.43 -26.11
C SER A 148 16.44 3.62 -24.85
N TYR A 149 15.36 3.94 -24.17
CA TYR A 149 14.92 3.24 -22.97
C TYR A 149 13.40 3.06 -22.95
N VAL A 150 12.94 2.13 -22.12
CA VAL A 150 11.53 1.94 -21.75
C VAL A 150 11.44 1.86 -20.22
N CYS A 151 10.50 2.59 -19.66
CA CYS A 151 10.12 2.39 -18.27
C CYS A 151 9.02 1.32 -18.17
N LEU A 152 9.30 0.25 -17.45
CA LEU A 152 8.30 -0.74 -17.05
C LEU A 152 7.60 -0.22 -15.80
N CYS A 153 6.40 0.29 -15.97
CA CYS A 153 5.61 0.85 -14.89
C CYS A 153 5.05 -0.25 -13.99
N LYS A 154 4.93 0.06 -12.71
CA LYS A 154 4.12 -0.74 -11.80
C LYS A 154 2.64 -0.59 -12.15
N GLU A 155 1.85 -1.57 -11.74
CA GLU A 155 0.39 -1.51 -11.82
C GLU A 155 -0.13 -0.22 -11.19
N GLY A 156 -1.14 0.38 -11.81
CA GLY A 156 -1.70 1.67 -11.43
C GLY A 156 -0.99 2.89 -12.01
N PHE A 157 0.11 2.71 -12.77
CA PHE A 157 0.83 3.82 -13.38
C PHE A 157 1.04 3.66 -14.88
N THR A 158 1.10 4.79 -15.59
CA THR A 158 1.32 4.89 -17.03
C THR A 158 2.20 6.11 -17.36
N GLY A 159 2.39 6.39 -18.63
CA GLY A 159 3.28 7.45 -19.11
C GLY A 159 4.64 6.92 -19.52
N ARG A 160 5.41 7.75 -20.24
CA ARG A 160 6.73 7.36 -20.75
C ARG A 160 7.71 6.99 -19.63
N ASN A 161 7.61 7.70 -18.52
CA ASN A 161 8.47 7.53 -17.34
C ASN A 161 7.65 7.09 -16.11
N CYS A 162 6.46 6.50 -16.28
CA CYS A 162 5.55 6.07 -15.21
C CYS A 162 5.12 7.22 -14.28
N GLU A 163 5.04 8.41 -14.80
CA GLU A 163 4.73 9.64 -14.07
C GLU A 163 3.23 9.85 -13.85
N THR A 164 2.38 9.15 -14.61
CA THR A 164 0.94 9.35 -14.62
C THR A 164 0.23 8.24 -13.87
N ASP A 165 -0.61 8.63 -12.92
CA ASP A 165 -1.54 7.73 -12.23
C ASP A 165 -2.65 7.29 -13.19
N ILE A 166 -3.01 6.02 -13.15
CA ILE A 166 -4.16 5.49 -13.90
C ILE A 166 -5.40 5.72 -13.05
N ASP A 167 -6.34 6.52 -13.54
CA ASP A 167 -7.64 6.67 -12.90
C ASP A 167 -8.55 5.50 -13.27
N GLU A 168 -8.58 4.47 -12.41
CA GLU A 168 -9.43 3.30 -12.62
C GLU A 168 -10.92 3.64 -12.48
N CYS A 169 -11.24 4.79 -11.90
CA CYS A 169 -12.61 5.26 -11.70
C CYS A 169 -13.15 6.10 -12.87
N ALA A 170 -12.32 6.46 -13.84
CA ALA A 170 -12.70 7.37 -14.94
C ALA A 170 -13.80 6.81 -15.86
N SER A 171 -13.83 5.49 -16.06
CA SER A 171 -14.82 4.83 -16.90
C SER A 171 -15.96 4.24 -16.09
N ARG A 172 -17.20 4.67 -16.37
CA ARG A 172 -18.39 4.04 -15.77
C ARG A 172 -18.60 2.60 -16.24
N LYS A 173 -18.13 2.26 -17.44
CA LYS A 173 -18.32 0.93 -18.03
C LYS A 173 -17.37 -0.10 -17.42
N ASP A 174 -16.16 0.35 -17.06
CA ASP A 174 -15.10 -0.49 -16.52
C ASP A 174 -14.86 -0.22 -15.03
N ASN A 175 -15.89 0.29 -14.33
CA ASN A 175 -15.81 0.55 -12.89
C ASN A 175 -15.41 -0.73 -12.14
N PRO A 176 -14.28 -0.73 -11.42
CA PRO A 176 -13.81 -1.91 -10.69
C PRO A 176 -14.69 -2.27 -9.49
N CYS A 177 -15.50 -1.31 -8.98
CA CYS A 177 -16.38 -1.53 -7.84
C CYS A 177 -17.71 -2.12 -8.29
N GLN A 178 -18.07 -3.26 -7.71
CA GLN A 178 -19.29 -4.01 -8.01
C GLN A 178 -20.46 -3.56 -7.13
N ASN A 179 -21.64 -4.06 -7.45
CA ASN A 179 -22.86 -3.93 -6.62
C ASN A 179 -23.18 -2.50 -6.18
N GLY A 180 -22.90 -1.52 -7.03
CA GLY A 180 -23.18 -0.12 -6.73
C GLY A 180 -22.17 0.55 -5.79
N GLY A 181 -21.00 -0.06 -5.59
CA GLY A 181 -19.90 0.55 -4.86
C GLY A 181 -19.41 1.84 -5.54
N THR A 182 -19.04 2.82 -4.72
CA THR A 182 -18.44 4.07 -5.20
C THR A 182 -16.95 3.89 -5.34
N CYS A 183 -16.42 4.12 -6.54
CA CYS A 183 -15.00 4.09 -6.83
C CYS A 183 -14.33 5.40 -6.42
N ILE A 184 -13.20 5.30 -5.74
CA ILE A 184 -12.34 6.43 -5.33
C ILE A 184 -10.95 6.15 -5.87
N ASN A 185 -10.47 7.01 -6.79
CA ASN A 185 -9.11 6.92 -7.28
C ASN A 185 -8.12 7.35 -6.20
N VAL A 186 -7.06 6.57 -6.01
CA VAL A 186 -5.93 6.86 -5.11
C VAL A 186 -4.63 6.59 -5.86
N LEU A 187 -3.55 7.19 -5.43
CA LEU A 187 -2.27 7.10 -6.15
C LEU A 187 -1.82 5.63 -6.34
N GLY A 188 -1.78 5.19 -7.59
CA GLY A 188 -1.38 3.84 -8.00
C GLY A 188 -2.39 2.73 -7.72
N ALA A 189 -3.65 3.08 -7.38
CA ALA A 189 -4.70 2.12 -7.10
C ALA A 189 -6.08 2.78 -7.02
N PHE A 190 -7.11 1.99 -6.79
CA PHE A 190 -8.44 2.47 -6.44
C PHE A 190 -8.91 1.90 -5.11
N GLN A 191 -9.91 2.53 -4.54
CA GLN A 191 -10.62 2.06 -3.35
C GLN A 191 -12.12 2.06 -3.61
N CYS A 192 -12.81 0.98 -3.20
CA CYS A 192 -14.25 0.92 -3.28
C CYS A 192 -14.90 1.24 -1.93
N GLN A 193 -15.81 2.18 -1.92
CA GLN A 193 -16.73 2.43 -0.81
C GLN A 193 -18.00 1.61 -1.06
N CYS A 194 -18.17 0.53 -0.33
CA CYS A 194 -19.26 -0.42 -0.54
C CYS A 194 -20.58 0.04 0.11
N PRO A 195 -21.75 -0.24 -0.53
CA PRO A 195 -23.02 -0.23 0.14
C PRO A 195 -23.04 -1.22 1.30
N GLY A 196 -23.85 -0.96 2.34
CA GLY A 196 -23.84 -1.74 3.58
C GLY A 196 -24.12 -3.24 3.46
N GLU A 197 -24.67 -3.67 2.33
CA GLU A 197 -25.01 -5.07 2.03
C GLU A 197 -23.84 -5.84 1.41
N PHE A 198 -22.73 -5.15 1.12
CA PHE A 198 -21.57 -5.70 0.41
C PHE A 198 -20.26 -5.35 1.13
N ILE A 199 -19.30 -6.26 1.03
CA ILE A 199 -17.92 -6.10 1.49
C ILE A 199 -16.94 -6.67 0.44
N GLY A 200 -15.65 -6.57 0.70
CA GLY A 200 -14.60 -6.98 -0.21
C GLY A 200 -13.93 -5.78 -0.86
N ALA A 201 -12.78 -6.00 -1.48
CA ALA A 201 -11.99 -4.94 -2.11
C ALA A 201 -12.73 -4.26 -3.27
N ARG A 202 -13.66 -4.99 -3.92
CA ARG A 202 -14.49 -4.55 -5.04
C ARG A 202 -15.98 -4.58 -4.74
N CYS A 203 -16.38 -4.71 -3.48
CA CYS A 203 -17.78 -4.90 -3.04
C CYS A 203 -18.43 -6.16 -3.61
N GLU A 204 -17.66 -7.20 -3.85
CA GLU A 204 -18.09 -8.44 -4.51
C GLU A 204 -18.77 -9.44 -3.57
N ILE A 205 -18.64 -9.27 -2.24
CA ILE A 205 -19.14 -10.21 -1.25
C ILE A 205 -20.41 -9.68 -0.61
N VAL A 206 -21.51 -10.43 -0.73
CA VAL A 206 -22.79 -10.12 -0.07
C VAL A 206 -22.69 -10.43 1.43
N VAL A 207 -23.21 -9.52 2.26
CA VAL A 207 -23.38 -9.71 3.71
C VAL A 207 -24.82 -10.14 3.98
N PRO A 208 -25.08 -11.44 4.23
CA PRO A 208 -26.44 -11.97 4.26
C PRO A 208 -27.36 -11.28 5.28
N GLU A 209 -26.85 -10.96 6.47
CA GLU A 209 -27.61 -10.29 7.52
C GLU A 209 -27.94 -8.84 7.22
N CYS A 210 -27.11 -8.17 6.39
CA CYS A 210 -27.41 -6.82 5.91
C CYS A 210 -28.33 -6.82 4.68
N ALA A 211 -28.36 -7.91 3.91
CA ALA A 211 -29.21 -8.06 2.75
C ALA A 211 -30.60 -8.64 3.10
N SER A 212 -30.72 -9.38 4.21
CA SER A 212 -31.96 -10.07 4.59
C SER A 212 -32.26 -9.90 6.08
N TYR A 213 -33.24 -9.06 6.40
CA TYR A 213 -33.70 -8.78 7.76
C TYR A 213 -35.19 -8.45 7.77
N ILE A 214 -35.79 -8.50 8.95
CA ILE A 214 -37.19 -8.12 9.21
C ILE A 214 -37.20 -6.67 9.74
N THR A 215 -38.06 -5.83 9.18
CA THR A 215 -38.17 -4.44 9.60
C THR A 215 -39.03 -4.28 10.83
N LEU A 216 -38.52 -3.55 11.85
CA LEU A 216 -39.27 -3.11 13.01
C LEU A 216 -39.59 -1.61 12.84
N ASN A 217 -40.76 -1.26 12.37
CA ASN A 217 -41.15 0.13 12.02
C ASN A 217 -42.32 0.70 12.85
N ALA A 218 -42.89 -0.08 13.76
CA ALA A 218 -44.04 0.34 14.58
C ALA A 218 -43.64 1.52 15.49
N SER A 219 -44.36 2.64 15.42
CA SER A 219 -44.08 3.88 16.19
C SER A 219 -44.10 3.63 17.70
N ASP A 220 -44.95 2.72 18.17
CA ASP A 220 -45.06 2.36 19.59
C ASP A 220 -43.82 1.60 20.12
N ARG A 221 -42.84 1.26 19.27
CA ARG A 221 -41.55 0.67 19.65
C ARG A 221 -40.48 1.69 20.01
N ASN A 222 -40.75 2.97 19.72
CA ASN A 222 -39.83 4.06 20.04
C ASN A 222 -39.76 4.26 21.58
N GLU A 223 -38.54 4.57 22.09
CA GLU A 223 -38.30 4.78 23.54
C GLU A 223 -39.10 5.94 24.14
N HIS A 224 -39.65 6.84 23.32
CA HIS A 224 -40.47 7.96 23.77
C HIS A 224 -41.96 7.59 23.89
N TYR A 225 -42.37 6.47 23.28
CA TYR A 225 -43.78 6.03 23.34
C TYR A 225 -44.12 5.47 24.71
N THR A 226 -45.19 5.98 25.36
CA THR A 226 -45.67 5.51 26.65
C THR A 226 -46.80 4.48 26.45
N GLY A 227 -46.71 3.35 27.13
CA GLY A 227 -47.72 2.29 27.04
C GLY A 227 -47.22 0.97 27.64
N ARG A 228 -48.14 -0.01 27.79
CA ARG A 228 -47.90 -1.28 28.46
C ARG A 228 -48.43 -2.49 27.70
N ALA A 229 -48.92 -2.33 26.47
CA ALA A 229 -49.77 -3.31 25.79
C ALA A 229 -49.02 -4.34 24.94
N LYS A 230 -47.71 -4.19 24.72
CA LYS A 230 -46.94 -4.99 23.76
C LYS A 230 -45.77 -5.72 24.40
N CYS A 231 -45.42 -6.87 23.83
CA CYS A 231 -44.24 -7.65 24.20
C CYS A 231 -43.64 -8.38 23.00
N ASP A 232 -42.38 -8.80 23.12
CA ASP A 232 -41.64 -9.50 22.07
C ASP A 232 -41.52 -11.03 22.30
N ASN A 233 -42.50 -11.62 22.99
CA ASN A 233 -42.53 -13.07 23.22
C ASN A 233 -42.91 -13.91 21.98
N LYS A 234 -43.35 -13.26 20.91
CA LYS A 234 -43.64 -13.88 19.60
C LYS A 234 -42.57 -13.61 18.55
N LEU A 235 -41.51 -12.84 18.85
CA LEU A 235 -40.40 -12.67 17.94
C LEU A 235 -39.70 -14.02 17.69
N GLU A 236 -39.39 -14.31 16.44
CA GLU A 236 -38.51 -15.42 16.08
C GLU A 236 -37.03 -14.93 16.18
N THR A 237 -36.11 -15.84 16.45
CA THR A 237 -34.68 -15.51 16.46
C THR A 237 -34.21 -15.30 15.02
N LYS A 238 -34.30 -14.08 14.54
CA LYS A 238 -33.95 -13.63 13.18
C LYS A 238 -33.21 -12.28 13.22
N TRP A 239 -32.69 -11.83 12.09
CA TRP A 239 -32.13 -10.50 11.96
C TRP A 239 -33.24 -9.46 11.79
N TYR A 240 -33.13 -8.35 12.52
CA TYR A 240 -34.09 -7.25 12.56
C TYR A 240 -33.39 -5.92 12.37
N ARG A 241 -34.09 -4.98 11.73
CA ARG A 241 -33.67 -3.58 11.58
C ARG A 241 -34.74 -2.65 12.14
N PHE A 242 -34.34 -1.70 12.99
CA PHE A 242 -35.21 -0.59 13.40
C PHE A 242 -35.28 0.42 12.26
N GLN A 243 -36.49 0.90 11.94
CA GLN A 243 -36.68 1.82 10.83
C GLN A 243 -37.92 2.70 11.04
N GLY A 244 -37.94 3.88 10.38
CA GLY A 244 -39.08 4.79 10.44
C GLY A 244 -39.36 5.32 11.84
N GLN A 245 -40.63 5.28 12.24
CA GLN A 245 -41.06 5.82 13.53
C GLN A 245 -40.63 5.00 14.76
N ALA A 246 -40.19 3.77 14.58
CA ALA A 246 -39.59 2.97 15.65
C ALA A 246 -38.22 3.47 16.06
N GLY A 247 -37.62 4.38 15.29
CA GLY A 247 -36.25 4.83 15.42
C GLY A 247 -35.32 4.14 14.43
N LYS A 248 -34.03 4.49 14.49
CA LYS A 248 -33.00 4.00 13.54
C LYS A 248 -32.17 2.86 14.10
N GLN A 249 -32.16 2.70 15.42
CA GLN A 249 -31.31 1.74 16.12
C GLN A 249 -31.92 1.31 17.46
N LEU A 250 -31.40 0.25 18.05
CA LEU A 250 -31.75 -0.18 19.39
C LEU A 250 -31.26 0.85 20.41
N ALA A 251 -32.09 1.22 21.41
CA ALA A 251 -31.73 2.17 22.44
C ALA A 251 -30.46 1.73 23.18
N THR A 252 -29.56 2.66 23.48
CA THR A 252 -28.31 2.41 24.22
C THR A 252 -28.28 3.03 25.60
N LYS A 253 -29.35 3.74 25.98
CA LYS A 253 -29.58 4.28 27.32
C LYS A 253 -30.75 3.57 27.93
N CYS A 254 -30.78 3.44 29.26
CA CYS A 254 -31.87 2.83 29.99
C CYS A 254 -33.15 3.66 29.84
N PRO A 255 -34.16 3.19 29.08
CA PRO A 255 -35.44 3.90 28.99
C PRO A 255 -36.20 3.77 30.33
N PRO A 256 -37.02 4.74 30.75
CA PRO A 256 -37.93 4.59 31.88
C PRO A 256 -38.85 3.40 31.68
N VAL A 257 -39.34 2.79 32.77
CA VAL A 257 -40.39 1.78 32.69
C VAL A 257 -41.63 2.29 31.95
N GLN A 258 -42.42 1.40 31.38
CA GLN A 258 -43.62 1.74 30.60
C GLN A 258 -43.36 2.54 29.32
N ARG A 259 -42.12 2.46 28.81
CA ARG A 259 -41.77 2.99 27.48
C ARG A 259 -41.81 1.86 26.44
N CYS A 260 -41.83 2.24 25.17
CA CYS A 260 -41.89 1.31 24.03
C CYS A 260 -43.13 0.42 24.03
N ASN A 261 -44.23 0.94 24.62
CA ASN A 261 -45.49 0.21 24.81
C ASN A 261 -45.34 -1.13 25.53
N THR A 262 -44.47 -1.18 26.57
CA THR A 262 -44.21 -2.37 27.39
C THR A 262 -43.94 -1.98 28.85
N ASP A 263 -44.12 -2.89 29.78
CA ASP A 263 -43.76 -2.65 31.17
C ASP A 263 -42.26 -2.63 31.39
N VAL A 264 -41.53 -3.49 30.67
CA VAL A 264 -40.09 -3.71 30.88
C VAL A 264 -39.32 -3.46 29.57
N PRO A 265 -38.97 -2.17 29.31
CA PRO A 265 -38.28 -1.78 28.07
C PRO A 265 -36.86 -2.32 28.02
N GLY A 266 -36.45 -2.82 26.84
CA GLY A 266 -35.15 -3.40 26.58
C GLY A 266 -34.21 -2.42 25.83
N TRP A 267 -32.96 -2.32 26.29
CA TRP A 267 -31.94 -1.46 25.75
C TRP A 267 -30.58 -2.18 25.69
N MET A 268 -29.74 -1.82 24.74
CA MET A 268 -28.42 -2.42 24.55
C MET A 268 -27.37 -1.73 25.42
N LYS A 269 -26.67 -2.49 26.23
CA LYS A 269 -25.57 -1.98 27.05
C LYS A 269 -24.31 -1.79 26.18
N GLY A 270 -23.79 -0.57 26.20
CA GLY A 270 -22.58 -0.20 25.46
C GLY A 270 -22.87 0.48 24.12
N LYS A 271 -21.82 0.63 23.30
CA LYS A 271 -21.89 1.27 21.99
C LYS A 271 -22.20 0.27 20.89
N HIS A 272 -22.79 0.76 19.80
CA HIS A 272 -22.88 0.00 18.54
C HIS A 272 -21.47 -0.29 17.98
N PRO A 273 -21.30 -1.41 17.25
CA PRO A 273 -20.03 -1.74 16.63
C PRO A 273 -19.70 -0.84 15.43
N ASN A 274 -18.40 -0.77 15.05
CA ASN A 274 -17.99 -0.25 13.76
C ASN A 274 -18.29 -1.28 12.64
N VAL A 275 -18.15 -0.86 11.38
CA VAL A 275 -18.39 -1.73 10.21
C VAL A 275 -17.39 -2.89 10.19
N GLU A 276 -16.13 -2.60 10.48
CA GLU A 276 -15.01 -3.54 10.50
C GLU A 276 -15.06 -4.58 11.62
N ASP A 277 -15.83 -4.31 12.69
CA ASP A 277 -15.97 -5.26 13.80
C ASP A 277 -16.78 -6.52 13.41
N GLY A 278 -17.48 -6.48 12.28
CA GLY A 278 -18.33 -7.57 11.83
C GLY A 278 -19.52 -7.82 12.76
N ILE A 279 -19.80 -9.11 13.04
CA ILE A 279 -20.86 -9.51 13.99
C ILE A 279 -20.27 -9.52 15.39
N VAL A 280 -20.85 -8.73 16.29
CA VAL A 280 -20.44 -8.68 17.70
C VAL A 280 -21.58 -9.02 18.63
N LYS A 281 -21.27 -9.68 19.75
CA LYS A 281 -22.23 -9.95 20.80
C LYS A 281 -22.40 -8.73 21.69
N ARG A 282 -23.65 -8.38 22.00
CA ARG A 282 -24.01 -7.30 22.91
C ARG A 282 -25.05 -7.77 23.91
N GLN A 283 -24.91 -7.30 25.15
CA GLN A 283 -25.89 -7.53 26.20
C GLN A 283 -27.05 -6.54 26.04
N VAL A 284 -28.26 -7.03 26.05
CA VAL A 284 -29.46 -6.21 26.20
C VAL A 284 -29.97 -6.35 27.64
N CYS A 285 -30.17 -5.22 28.28
CA CYS A 285 -30.75 -5.07 29.60
C CYS A 285 -32.21 -4.67 29.48
N PHE A 286 -33.04 -5.16 30.36
CA PHE A 286 -34.47 -4.83 30.47
C PHE A 286 -34.71 -4.12 31.80
N HIS A 287 -35.31 -2.91 31.73
CA HIS A 287 -35.56 -2.08 32.90
C HIS A 287 -36.87 -2.52 33.60
N GLY A 288 -36.78 -2.94 34.85
CA GLY A 288 -37.93 -3.29 35.70
C GLY A 288 -37.54 -3.19 37.18
N TYR A 289 -38.56 -3.03 38.03
CA TYR A 289 -38.38 -2.94 39.51
C TYR A 289 -37.26 -2.00 39.96
N ASN A 290 -37.21 -0.79 39.37
CA ASN A 290 -36.18 0.22 39.62
C ASN A 290 -34.75 -0.24 39.30
N ASN A 291 -34.59 -1.28 38.54
CA ASN A 291 -33.29 -1.78 38.10
C ASN A 291 -33.20 -1.72 36.56
N CYS A 292 -32.31 -0.88 36.05
CA CYS A 292 -32.09 -0.73 34.60
C CYS A 292 -31.64 -2.01 33.89
N CYS A 293 -31.21 -3.02 34.64
CA CYS A 293 -30.78 -4.30 34.10
C CYS A 293 -31.38 -5.48 34.90
N TYR A 294 -32.69 -5.42 35.18
CA TYR A 294 -33.45 -6.44 35.91
C TYR A 294 -33.39 -7.82 35.25
N LYS A 295 -33.44 -7.85 33.91
CA LYS A 295 -33.22 -9.05 33.09
C LYS A 295 -32.26 -8.75 31.97
N THR A 296 -31.61 -9.77 31.47
CA THR A 296 -30.66 -9.65 30.39
C THR A 296 -30.83 -10.73 29.32
N THR A 297 -30.45 -10.41 28.11
CA THR A 297 -30.22 -11.37 27.03
C THR A 297 -29.00 -10.94 26.22
N THR A 298 -28.38 -11.86 25.50
CA THR A 298 -27.29 -11.54 24.57
C THR A 298 -27.80 -11.65 23.15
N ILE A 299 -27.51 -10.65 22.34
CA ILE A 299 -27.86 -10.59 20.93
C ILE A 299 -26.61 -10.43 20.07
N ASP A 300 -26.70 -10.80 18.80
CA ASP A 300 -25.70 -10.45 17.81
C ASP A 300 -26.11 -9.12 17.16
N VAL A 301 -25.11 -8.26 16.93
CA VAL A 301 -25.27 -6.93 16.32
C VAL A 301 -24.27 -6.79 15.21
N ARG A 302 -24.68 -6.22 14.08
CA ARG A 302 -23.80 -5.85 12.99
C ARG A 302 -24.09 -4.42 12.52
N ASN A 303 -23.01 -3.71 12.20
CA ASN A 303 -23.09 -2.45 11.52
C ASN A 303 -23.01 -2.70 9.99
N CYS A 304 -24.05 -2.30 9.28
CA CYS A 304 -24.15 -2.38 7.82
C CYS A 304 -23.81 -1.03 7.14
N GLY A 305 -22.98 -0.19 7.77
CA GLY A 305 -22.62 1.15 7.27
C GLY A 305 -23.73 2.18 7.54
N ALA A 306 -24.76 2.19 6.72
CA ALA A 306 -25.89 3.14 6.85
C ALA A 306 -26.89 2.78 7.96
N TYR A 307 -26.84 1.56 8.52
CA TYR A 307 -27.79 1.08 9.52
C TYR A 307 -27.22 -0.09 10.32
N PHE A 308 -27.91 -0.46 11.41
CA PHE A 308 -27.59 -1.62 12.22
C PHE A 308 -28.65 -2.71 12.04
N VAL A 309 -28.21 -3.97 12.10
CA VAL A 309 -29.08 -5.13 12.20
C VAL A 309 -28.77 -5.91 13.48
N TYR A 310 -29.82 -6.50 14.05
CA TYR A 310 -29.78 -7.15 15.36
C TYR A 310 -30.40 -8.55 15.23
N ARG A 311 -29.67 -9.57 15.61
CA ARG A 311 -30.27 -10.91 15.76
C ARG A 311 -30.94 -11.00 17.10
N LEU A 312 -32.22 -10.55 17.13
CA LEU A 312 -33.00 -10.51 18.35
C LEU A 312 -33.52 -11.91 18.71
N ASN A 313 -33.51 -12.21 20.01
CA ASN A 313 -34.04 -13.45 20.54
C ASN A 313 -35.52 -13.28 20.94
N LYS A 314 -36.28 -14.36 20.84
CA LYS A 314 -37.61 -14.47 21.48
C LYS A 314 -37.46 -14.22 22.98
N LEU A 315 -38.32 -13.37 23.53
CA LEU A 315 -38.35 -13.10 24.97
C LEU A 315 -39.32 -14.07 25.67
N SER A 316 -38.87 -14.66 26.76
CA SER A 316 -39.65 -15.63 27.52
C SER A 316 -40.82 -15.02 28.31
N TYR A 317 -40.84 -13.67 28.43
CA TYR A 317 -41.82 -12.95 29.28
C TYR A 317 -42.64 -11.97 28.45
N CYS A 318 -43.96 -11.97 28.64
CA CYS A 318 -44.90 -11.11 27.91
C CYS A 318 -45.02 -9.70 28.54
N ASN A 319 -43.98 -9.15 29.07
CA ASN A 319 -43.94 -7.76 29.53
C ASN A 319 -42.63 -7.07 29.17
N SER A 320 -41.88 -7.63 28.23
CA SER A 320 -40.59 -7.10 27.81
C SER A 320 -40.56 -6.89 26.30
N ARG A 321 -39.93 -5.79 25.85
CA ARG A 321 -39.83 -5.42 24.42
C ARG A 321 -38.54 -4.68 24.14
N TYR A 322 -37.92 -4.95 23.00
CA TYR A 322 -36.75 -4.20 22.52
C TYR A 322 -37.17 -2.79 22.05
N CYS A 323 -36.50 -1.74 22.53
CA CYS A 323 -36.81 -0.36 22.26
C CYS A 323 -35.94 0.24 21.17
N GLY A 324 -36.56 0.91 20.22
CA GLY A 324 -35.85 1.71 19.23
C GLY A 324 -35.65 3.15 19.65
N THR A 325 -34.61 3.81 19.12
CA THR A 325 -34.27 5.20 19.35
C THR A 325 -33.76 5.88 18.08
N GLY A 326 -33.79 7.22 18.02
CA GLY A 326 -33.26 8.05 16.94
C GLY A 326 -34.27 8.51 15.92
#